data_0a3299678cbe1b55f305c01eb0e2cdc8
#
_entry.id   0a3299678cbe1b55f305c01eb0e2cdc8
#
_cell.length_a   1.000
_cell.length_b   1.000
_cell.length_c   1.000
_cell.angle_alpha   90.00
_cell.angle_beta   90.00
_cell.angle_gamma   90.00
#
_symmetry.space_group_name_H-M   'P 1'
#
loop_
_entity.id
_entity.type
_entity.pdbx_description
1 polymer ?
#
loop_
_entity_poly.entity_id
_entity_poly.type
_entity_poly.pdbx_seq_one_letter_code
_entity_poly.pdbx_strand_id
1 'polypeptide(L)'
;ISKIFDFPNSSDCFPGVQIEGGVCYFLWEKDYKDNCEITTISKSSKNSLKRPLLENDLNFFLRYNQSISVIRKIFKLKEKKIDEIISPMKPFGFRTFFKGQSSKSKKSIKIYQNGGEGSVNLSDVKVNRDNISTHKVFISRAYGYGANSKFPHQILNQPFYGEPGSICTETYIYFGPFKSKKVCENVISYIKTKFFRFIVLMIKNTQDAPRSVYRLVPIQDFNEKMSDEYLYKKYQFTDNEIKFIDEMIRPME
;
A
#
# COMPACT_ATOMS: atom_id res chain seq x y z
N ILE A 1 -21.88 -1.97 18.30
CA ILE A 1 -22.10 -0.79 17.43
C ILE A 1 -23.16 -1.16 16.42
N SER A 2 -24.26 -0.41 16.40
CA SER A 2 -25.38 -0.64 15.49
C SER A 2 -25.30 0.20 14.23
N LYS A 3 -24.73 1.42 14.31
CA LYS A 3 -24.58 2.31 13.16
C LYS A 3 -23.22 3.01 13.15
N ILE A 4 -22.67 3.23 11.94
CA ILE A 4 -21.50 4.06 11.69
C ILE A 4 -21.82 5.02 10.54
N PHE A 5 -21.44 6.27 10.73
CA PHE A 5 -21.38 7.28 9.67
C PHE A 5 -19.93 7.69 9.48
N ASP A 6 -19.35 7.32 8.33
CA ASP A 6 -17.94 7.51 8.02
C ASP A 6 -17.76 8.56 6.92
N PHE A 7 -16.88 9.51 7.18
CA PHE A 7 -16.49 10.58 6.27
C PHE A 7 -15.01 10.40 5.90
N PRO A 8 -14.70 9.81 4.77
CA PRO A 8 -13.33 9.63 4.32
C PRO A 8 -12.56 10.96 4.21
N ASN A 9 -13.25 12.03 3.86
CA ASN A 9 -12.74 13.39 3.92
C ASN A 9 -13.37 14.12 5.11
N SER A 10 -12.55 14.51 6.09
CA SER A 10 -13.00 15.19 7.30
C SER A 10 -13.72 16.51 7.03
N SER A 11 -13.38 17.23 5.96
CA SER A 11 -14.03 18.50 5.61
C SER A 11 -15.48 18.34 5.12
N ASP A 12 -15.92 17.12 4.80
CA ASP A 12 -17.32 16.82 4.48
C ASP A 12 -18.20 16.76 5.76
N CYS A 13 -17.56 16.54 6.92
CA CYS A 13 -18.21 16.57 8.23
C CYS A 13 -17.94 17.90 8.97
N PHE A 14 -16.70 18.37 8.94
CA PHE A 14 -16.25 19.59 9.62
C PHE A 14 -15.57 20.52 8.62
N PRO A 15 -16.33 21.46 7.98
CA PRO A 15 -15.78 22.43 7.03
C PRO A 15 -14.62 23.23 7.63
N GLY A 16 -13.50 23.31 6.90
CA GLY A 16 -12.29 24.02 7.33
C GLY A 16 -11.34 23.23 8.24
N VAL A 17 -11.71 22.02 8.66
CA VAL A 17 -10.84 21.14 9.48
C VAL A 17 -10.22 20.06 8.63
N GLN A 18 -8.87 19.92 8.71
CA GLN A 18 -8.13 18.86 8.04
C GLN A 18 -7.72 17.80 9.06
N ILE A 19 -8.32 16.62 8.98
CA ILE A 19 -7.96 15.43 9.75
C ILE A 19 -7.60 14.34 8.77
N GLU A 20 -6.32 13.93 8.77
CA GLU A 20 -5.89 12.81 7.94
C GLU A 20 -6.58 11.51 8.37
N GLY A 21 -6.98 10.70 7.40
CA GLY A 21 -7.70 9.46 7.65
C GLY A 21 -9.22 9.61 7.81
N GLY A 22 -9.74 10.84 7.74
CA GLY A 22 -11.18 11.12 7.86
C GLY A 22 -11.69 11.05 9.30
N VAL A 23 -13.03 11.10 9.44
CA VAL A 23 -13.72 11.03 10.74
C VAL A 23 -14.92 10.12 10.65
N CYS A 24 -15.33 9.54 11.76
CA CYS A 24 -16.60 8.84 11.86
C CYS A 24 -17.28 9.12 13.19
N TYR A 25 -18.60 8.97 13.22
CA TYR A 25 -19.35 8.85 14.45
C TYR A 25 -20.21 7.58 14.40
N PHE A 26 -20.55 7.04 15.56
CA PHE A 26 -21.24 5.78 15.65
C PHE A 26 -22.26 5.74 16.78
N LEU A 27 -23.25 4.87 16.64
CA LEU A 27 -24.17 4.53 17.70
C LEU A 27 -23.74 3.23 18.33
N TRP A 28 -23.44 3.29 19.64
CA TRP A 28 -23.19 2.12 20.45
C TRP A 28 -24.44 1.80 21.26
N GLU A 29 -24.84 0.53 21.20
CA GLU A 29 -25.96 0.02 21.99
C GLU A 29 -25.48 -1.19 22.78
N LYS A 30 -25.80 -1.23 24.08
CA LYS A 30 -25.48 -2.38 24.92
C LYS A 30 -26.21 -3.60 24.36
N ASP A 31 -25.53 -4.74 24.36
CA ASP A 31 -26.07 -6.02 23.93
C ASP A 31 -26.44 -6.16 22.43
N TYR A 32 -26.15 -5.17 21.60
CA TYR A 32 -26.35 -5.24 20.15
C TYR A 32 -25.40 -6.29 19.51
N LYS A 33 -25.99 -7.30 18.83
CA LYS A 33 -25.26 -8.43 18.22
C LYS A 33 -25.47 -8.56 16.72
N ASP A 34 -26.33 -7.73 16.12
CA ASP A 34 -26.61 -7.79 14.69
C ASP A 34 -25.57 -7.07 13.83
N ASN A 35 -25.77 -7.16 12.50
CA ASN A 35 -24.97 -6.42 11.52
C ASN A 35 -25.09 -4.92 11.73
N CYS A 36 -23.97 -4.22 11.63
CA CYS A 36 -23.87 -2.76 11.71
C CYS A 36 -24.37 -2.12 10.41
N GLU A 37 -25.17 -1.07 10.51
CA GLU A 37 -25.48 -0.20 9.37
C GLU A 37 -24.34 0.80 9.15
N ILE A 38 -23.59 0.62 8.08
CA ILE A 38 -22.42 1.44 7.76
C ILE A 38 -22.73 2.35 6.60
N THR A 39 -22.67 3.64 6.86
CA THR A 39 -22.93 4.71 5.88
C THR A 39 -21.65 5.48 5.60
N THR A 40 -21.10 5.36 4.40
CA THR A 40 -20.01 6.21 3.93
C THR A 40 -20.59 7.44 3.26
N ILE A 41 -20.14 8.62 3.67
CA ILE A 41 -20.65 9.91 3.22
C ILE A 41 -19.53 10.72 2.58
N SER A 42 -19.79 11.26 1.40
CA SER A 42 -18.99 12.28 0.73
C SER A 42 -19.89 13.41 0.23
N LYS A 43 -19.31 14.55 -0.18
CA LYS A 43 -20.09 15.68 -0.71
C LYS A 43 -21.09 15.31 -1.80
N SER A 44 -20.76 14.32 -2.62
CA SER A 44 -21.52 13.92 -3.82
C SER A 44 -22.27 12.61 -3.67
N SER A 45 -22.03 11.84 -2.60
CA SER A 45 -22.63 10.51 -2.48
C SER A 45 -22.82 10.07 -1.02
N LYS A 46 -23.84 9.24 -0.83
CA LYS A 46 -24.11 8.54 0.41
C LYS A 46 -24.35 7.06 0.07
N ASN A 47 -23.56 6.18 0.66
CA ASN A 47 -23.67 4.74 0.44
C ASN A 47 -23.84 4.03 1.77
N SER A 48 -24.95 3.33 1.95
CA SER A 48 -25.29 2.59 3.18
C SER A 48 -25.39 1.10 2.90
N LEU A 49 -24.83 0.29 3.80
CA LEU A 49 -24.92 -1.16 3.75
C LEU A 49 -25.00 -1.72 5.19
N LYS A 50 -25.95 -2.63 5.43
CA LYS A 50 -26.03 -3.38 6.68
C LYS A 50 -25.15 -4.63 6.55
N ARG A 51 -24.05 -4.69 7.30
CA ARG A 51 -23.04 -5.74 7.21
C ARG A 51 -22.31 -5.95 8.54
N PRO A 52 -21.54 -7.06 8.72
CA PRO A 52 -20.66 -7.18 9.86
C PRO A 52 -19.74 -5.94 9.99
N LEU A 53 -19.51 -5.49 11.21
CA LEU A 53 -18.59 -4.38 11.49
C LEU A 53 -17.18 -4.69 10.99
N LEU A 54 -16.73 -5.90 11.26
CA LEU A 54 -15.49 -6.46 10.73
C LEU A 54 -15.84 -7.63 9.81
N GLU A 55 -15.20 -7.67 8.65
CA GLU A 55 -15.28 -8.85 7.79
C GLU A 55 -14.56 -10.03 8.45
N ASN A 56 -15.04 -11.26 8.20
CA ASN A 56 -14.34 -12.47 8.62
C ASN A 56 -12.89 -12.40 8.15
N ASP A 57 -11.95 -12.84 8.94
CA ASP A 57 -10.51 -12.80 8.68
C ASP A 57 -9.86 -11.42 8.73
N LEU A 58 -10.61 -10.33 8.99
CA LEU A 58 -10.07 -8.98 9.15
C LEU A 58 -10.20 -8.49 10.59
N ASN A 59 -9.12 -7.94 11.13
CA ASN A 59 -9.07 -7.30 12.44
C ASN A 59 -9.13 -5.76 12.35
N PHE A 60 -9.63 -5.22 11.24
CA PHE A 60 -9.80 -3.79 11.01
C PHE A 60 -11.02 -3.51 10.14
N PHE A 61 -11.52 -2.29 10.22
CA PHE A 61 -12.69 -1.83 9.51
C PHE A 61 -12.40 -1.53 8.05
N LEU A 62 -13.15 -2.10 7.12
CA LEU A 62 -13.15 -1.72 5.71
C LEU A 62 -14.10 -0.54 5.51
N ARG A 63 -13.55 0.60 5.09
CA ARG A 63 -14.28 1.85 4.97
C ARG A 63 -15.34 1.85 3.87
N TYR A 64 -14.97 1.34 2.69
CA TYR A 64 -15.80 1.43 1.49
C TYR A 64 -16.66 0.17 1.33
N ASN A 65 -18.00 0.31 1.38
CA ASN A 65 -18.93 -0.80 1.24
C ASN A 65 -18.74 -1.55 -0.09
N GLN A 66 -18.45 -0.83 -1.19
CA GLN A 66 -18.21 -1.43 -2.50
C GLN A 66 -16.94 -2.28 -2.56
N SER A 67 -15.99 -2.08 -1.65
CA SER A 67 -14.77 -2.88 -1.60
C SER A 67 -14.96 -4.28 -1.02
N ILE A 68 -16.06 -4.53 -0.32
CA ILE A 68 -16.30 -5.77 0.41
C ILE A 68 -16.30 -6.99 -0.51
N SER A 69 -17.04 -6.91 -1.62
CA SER A 69 -17.10 -8.01 -2.60
C SER A 69 -15.74 -8.28 -3.24
N VAL A 70 -14.98 -7.24 -3.55
CA VAL A 70 -13.62 -7.33 -4.11
C VAL A 70 -12.70 -8.07 -3.13
N ILE A 71 -12.66 -7.64 -1.87
CA ILE A 71 -11.80 -8.24 -0.84
C ILE A 71 -12.19 -9.69 -0.56
N ARG A 72 -13.50 -10.01 -0.50
CA ARG A 72 -13.98 -11.39 -0.32
C ARG A 72 -13.53 -12.31 -1.45
N LYS A 73 -13.57 -11.84 -2.73
CA LYS A 73 -13.09 -12.61 -3.88
C LYS A 73 -11.59 -12.90 -3.81
N ILE A 74 -10.79 -11.90 -3.41
CA ILE A 74 -9.35 -12.07 -3.22
C ILE A 74 -9.05 -13.08 -2.10
N PHE A 75 -9.77 -13.03 -0.99
CA PHE A 75 -9.53 -13.93 0.15
C PHE A 75 -9.97 -15.36 -0.13
N LYS A 76 -10.97 -15.57 -1.00
CA LYS A 76 -11.43 -16.91 -1.40
C LYS A 76 -10.30 -17.79 -1.94
N LEU A 77 -9.29 -17.19 -2.60
CA LEU A 77 -8.16 -17.94 -3.17
C LEU A 77 -7.07 -18.29 -2.14
N LYS A 78 -7.13 -17.78 -0.91
CA LYS A 78 -6.19 -18.10 0.20
C LYS A 78 -4.70 -17.96 -0.16
N GLU A 79 -4.35 -17.05 -1.03
CA GLU A 79 -2.98 -16.82 -1.47
C GLU A 79 -2.11 -16.20 -0.37
N LYS A 80 -0.81 -16.48 -0.40
CA LYS A 80 0.19 -15.81 0.46
C LYS A 80 0.16 -14.30 0.25
N LYS A 81 0.53 -13.55 1.27
CA LYS A 81 0.49 -12.09 1.24
C LYS A 81 1.86 -11.49 0.97
N ILE A 82 1.86 -10.40 0.18
CA ILE A 82 3.11 -9.81 -0.32
C ILE A 82 3.97 -9.18 0.79
N ASP A 83 3.38 -8.84 1.93
CA ASP A 83 4.13 -8.32 3.08
C ASP A 83 5.16 -9.34 3.62
N GLU A 84 5.02 -10.65 3.33
CA GLU A 84 6.02 -11.65 3.66
C GLU A 84 7.39 -11.40 3.01
N ILE A 85 7.40 -10.74 1.83
CA ILE A 85 8.61 -10.42 1.07
C ILE A 85 8.97 -8.93 1.11
N ILE A 86 8.35 -8.16 2.00
CA ILE A 86 8.66 -6.73 2.18
C ILE A 86 9.56 -6.56 3.40
N SER A 87 10.60 -5.76 3.24
CA SER A 87 11.52 -5.40 4.32
C SER A 87 10.83 -4.67 5.47
N PRO A 88 11.36 -4.78 6.70
CA PRO A 88 10.94 -3.89 7.78
C PRO A 88 11.35 -2.43 7.47
N MET A 89 10.88 -1.51 8.31
CA MET A 89 11.38 -0.13 8.33
C MET A 89 12.88 -0.12 8.60
N LYS A 90 13.58 0.85 8.03
CA LYS A 90 15.02 1.01 8.19
C LYS A 90 15.79 -0.25 7.79
N PRO A 91 15.64 -0.71 6.53
CA PRO A 91 16.05 -2.05 6.10
C PRO A 91 17.54 -2.35 6.30
N PHE A 92 18.41 -1.34 6.17
CA PHE A 92 19.85 -1.43 6.30
C PHE A 92 20.43 -0.63 7.49
N GLY A 93 19.57 -0.19 8.40
CA GLY A 93 19.97 0.50 9.63
C GLY A 93 20.11 2.03 9.53
N PHE A 94 19.95 2.62 8.34
CA PHE A 94 20.11 4.06 8.12
C PHE A 94 18.80 4.82 8.27
N ARG A 95 18.85 5.94 9.00
CA ARG A 95 17.73 6.87 9.19
C ARG A 95 17.52 7.77 7.98
N THR A 96 16.34 8.40 7.85
CA THR A 96 15.98 9.32 6.75
C THR A 96 16.96 10.49 6.60
N PHE A 97 17.47 11.02 7.71
CA PHE A 97 18.40 12.14 7.71
C PHE A 97 19.85 11.76 7.33
N PHE A 98 20.17 10.47 7.27
CA PHE A 98 21.49 10.00 6.85
C PHE A 98 21.77 10.45 5.41
N LYS A 99 22.98 10.99 5.18
CA LYS A 99 23.49 11.36 3.88
C LYS A 99 24.76 10.58 3.57
N GLY A 100 24.73 9.82 2.48
CA GLY A 100 25.91 9.16 1.95
C GLY A 100 26.90 10.16 1.35
N GLN A 101 28.11 9.70 1.15
CA GLN A 101 29.16 10.50 0.52
C GLN A 101 28.88 10.69 -0.98
N SER A 102 29.26 11.83 -1.53
CA SER A 102 29.15 12.10 -2.98
C SER A 102 30.20 11.34 -3.79
N SER A 103 31.37 11.04 -3.19
CA SER A 103 32.47 10.31 -3.83
C SER A 103 32.36 8.82 -3.60
N LYS A 104 32.69 8.02 -4.65
CA LYS A 104 32.75 6.56 -4.55
C LYS A 104 34.19 6.12 -4.23
N SER A 105 34.37 5.29 -3.21
CA SER A 105 35.60 4.53 -2.99
C SER A 105 35.45 3.10 -3.52
N LYS A 106 36.56 2.39 -3.69
CA LYS A 106 36.55 0.96 -4.14
C LYS A 106 35.74 0.03 -3.21
N LYS A 107 35.51 0.43 -1.96
CA LYS A 107 34.76 -0.35 -0.95
C LYS A 107 33.38 0.22 -0.63
N SER A 108 32.93 1.24 -1.38
CA SER A 108 31.64 1.86 -1.17
C SER A 108 30.56 1.19 -2.02
N ILE A 109 29.34 1.18 -1.47
CA ILE A 109 28.12 0.72 -2.14
C ILE A 109 27.14 1.88 -2.28
N LYS A 110 26.23 1.77 -3.24
CA LYS A 110 25.21 2.79 -3.51
C LYS A 110 24.17 2.78 -2.39
N ILE A 111 23.75 3.96 -1.92
CA ILE A 111 22.64 4.14 -1.01
C ILE A 111 21.60 5.09 -1.60
N TYR A 112 20.34 4.63 -1.70
CA TYR A 112 19.18 5.46 -2.02
C TYR A 112 18.70 6.15 -0.74
N GLN A 113 18.61 7.48 -0.78
CA GLN A 113 18.33 8.31 0.38
C GLN A 113 17.33 9.42 0.07
N ASN A 114 16.84 10.11 1.08
CA ASN A 114 15.98 11.27 0.86
C ASN A 114 16.73 12.35 0.07
N GLY A 115 16.19 12.71 -1.10
CA GLY A 115 16.76 13.70 -2.01
C GLY A 115 17.77 13.14 -3.00
N GLY A 116 17.86 11.79 -3.19
CA GLY A 116 18.66 11.20 -4.27
C GLY A 116 19.50 9.99 -3.86
N GLU A 117 20.73 9.95 -4.37
CA GLU A 117 21.66 8.83 -4.19
C GLU A 117 22.95 9.32 -3.51
N GLY A 118 23.63 8.41 -2.85
CA GLY A 118 24.95 8.61 -2.26
C GLY A 118 25.75 7.32 -2.25
N SER A 119 26.88 7.32 -1.58
CA SER A 119 27.68 6.14 -1.31
C SER A 119 27.98 5.99 0.18
N VAL A 120 28.15 4.75 0.63
CA VAL A 120 28.47 4.39 2.01
C VAL A 120 29.46 3.23 2.02
N ASN A 121 30.39 3.22 2.99
CA ASN A 121 31.30 2.09 3.09
C ASN A 121 30.55 0.81 3.49
N LEU A 122 30.90 -0.30 2.88
CA LEU A 122 30.31 -1.60 3.20
C LEU A 122 30.44 -1.97 4.68
N SER A 123 31.52 -1.54 5.34
CA SER A 123 31.76 -1.74 6.78
C SER A 123 30.71 -1.07 7.68
N ASP A 124 30.08 0.00 7.20
CA ASP A 124 29.14 0.82 7.99
C ASP A 124 27.72 0.22 7.98
N VAL A 125 27.44 -0.69 7.03
CA VAL A 125 26.16 -1.42 6.98
C VAL A 125 26.18 -2.53 8.04
N LYS A 126 25.34 -2.43 9.05
CA LYS A 126 25.28 -3.38 10.18
C LYS A 126 24.11 -4.37 10.10
N VAL A 127 23.14 -4.11 9.25
CA VAL A 127 21.87 -4.85 9.18
C VAL A 127 21.63 -5.34 7.75
N ASN A 128 21.08 -6.55 7.61
CA ASN A 128 20.68 -7.15 6.32
C ASN A 128 21.78 -7.18 5.25
N ARG A 129 23.02 -7.44 5.65
CA ARG A 129 24.17 -7.44 4.73
C ARG A 129 24.03 -8.43 3.59
N ASP A 130 23.39 -9.57 3.83
CA ASP A 130 23.18 -10.63 2.83
C ASP A 130 22.30 -10.15 1.66
N ASN A 131 21.42 -9.18 1.93
CA ASN A 131 20.56 -8.60 0.90
C ASN A 131 21.21 -7.48 0.08
N ILE A 132 22.47 -7.09 0.38
CA ILE A 132 23.19 -6.07 -0.41
C ILE A 132 23.41 -6.57 -1.84
N SER A 133 23.84 -7.83 -2.01
CA SER A 133 24.19 -8.45 -3.30
C SER A 133 22.99 -8.98 -4.08
N THR A 134 21.76 -8.73 -3.63
CA THR A 134 20.55 -9.27 -4.26
C THR A 134 19.83 -8.22 -5.10
N HIS A 135 18.97 -8.67 -6.01
CA HIS A 135 18.02 -7.82 -6.74
C HIS A 135 16.82 -7.46 -5.85
N LYS A 136 16.37 -6.21 -5.89
CA LYS A 136 15.29 -5.67 -5.05
C LYS A 136 14.41 -4.71 -5.84
N VAL A 137 13.22 -4.44 -5.33
CA VAL A 137 12.38 -3.34 -5.80
C VAL A 137 12.20 -2.37 -4.64
N PHE A 138 12.68 -1.15 -4.77
CA PHE A 138 12.49 -0.09 -3.78
C PHE A 138 11.20 0.68 -4.03
N ILE A 139 10.58 1.12 -2.93
CA ILE A 139 9.46 2.05 -2.96
C ILE A 139 9.58 3.02 -1.79
N SER A 140 9.27 4.30 -2.02
CA SER A 140 9.21 5.28 -0.95
C SER A 140 8.08 4.97 0.03
N ARG A 141 8.35 5.08 1.32
CA ARG A 141 7.34 4.92 2.37
C ARG A 141 6.32 6.05 2.39
N ALA A 142 6.73 7.28 2.07
CA ALA A 142 5.84 8.42 2.13
C ALA A 142 5.27 8.75 0.74
N TYR A 143 3.94 8.80 0.65
CA TYR A 143 3.23 9.33 -0.49
C TYR A 143 2.00 10.10 -0.02
N GLY A 144 1.92 11.37 -0.43
CA GLY A 144 0.85 12.27 0.00
C GLY A 144 -0.56 11.69 -0.24
N TYR A 145 -1.24 11.43 0.85
CA TYR A 145 -2.64 11.07 0.93
C TYR A 145 -3.20 11.87 2.11
N GLY A 146 -3.80 12.98 1.83
CA GLY A 146 -4.37 13.85 2.85
C GLY A 146 -5.84 14.15 2.59
N ALA A 147 -6.51 14.85 3.51
CA ALA A 147 -7.93 15.19 3.46
C ALA A 147 -8.39 15.89 2.16
N ASN A 148 -7.45 16.52 1.44
CA ASN A 148 -7.70 17.17 0.15
C ASN A 148 -7.37 16.28 -1.07
N SER A 149 -7.02 15.02 -0.87
CA SER A 149 -6.74 14.10 -1.98
C SER A 149 -8.01 13.79 -2.74
N LYS A 150 -8.07 14.20 -4.01
CA LYS A 150 -9.19 13.89 -4.89
C LYS A 150 -8.99 12.51 -5.51
N PHE A 151 -10.06 11.71 -5.56
CA PHE A 151 -10.08 10.49 -6.36
C PHE A 151 -10.31 10.82 -7.85
N PRO A 152 -9.78 10.01 -8.78
CA PRO A 152 -8.90 8.85 -8.56
C PRO A 152 -7.49 9.23 -8.07
N HIS A 153 -6.90 8.40 -7.21
CA HIS A 153 -5.64 8.69 -6.51
C HIS A 153 -4.53 7.70 -6.86
N GLN A 154 -3.25 8.11 -6.78
CA GLN A 154 -2.12 7.23 -7.07
C GLN A 154 -1.78 6.25 -5.94
N ILE A 155 -2.03 6.62 -4.69
CA ILE A 155 -1.85 5.85 -3.45
C ILE A 155 -0.40 5.61 -3.03
N LEU A 156 0.48 5.25 -3.97
CA LEU A 156 1.89 4.93 -3.74
C LEU A 156 2.80 5.75 -4.66
N ASN A 157 4.06 5.93 -4.27
CA ASN A 157 5.10 6.42 -5.18
C ASN A 157 5.47 5.36 -6.22
N GLN A 158 6.20 5.80 -7.26
CA GLN A 158 6.78 4.92 -8.27
C GLN A 158 7.76 3.93 -7.63
N PRO A 159 7.56 2.62 -7.79
CA PRO A 159 8.56 1.63 -7.46
C PRO A 159 9.70 1.67 -8.47
N PHE A 160 10.92 1.34 -8.04
CA PHE A 160 12.07 1.28 -8.93
C PHE A 160 13.00 0.10 -8.61
N TYR A 161 13.77 -0.30 -9.61
CA TYR A 161 14.71 -1.40 -9.49
C TYR A 161 15.92 -1.01 -8.62
N GLY A 162 16.22 -1.88 -7.67
CA GLY A 162 17.44 -1.84 -6.84
C GLY A 162 18.41 -2.93 -7.28
N GLU A 163 19.51 -2.52 -7.90
CA GLU A 163 20.56 -3.40 -8.37
C GLU A 163 21.35 -4.06 -7.23
N PRO A 164 21.98 -5.22 -7.47
CA PRO A 164 22.99 -5.77 -6.55
C PRO A 164 24.07 -4.73 -6.21
N GLY A 165 24.46 -4.65 -4.93
CA GLY A 165 25.36 -3.59 -4.43
C GLY A 165 24.66 -2.30 -4.04
N SER A 166 23.32 -2.27 -4.00
CA SER A 166 22.55 -1.12 -3.56
C SER A 166 21.81 -1.37 -2.25
N ILE A 167 21.64 -0.31 -1.46
CA ILE A 167 20.86 -0.27 -0.21
C ILE A 167 20.02 1.01 -0.15
N CYS A 168 19.25 1.19 0.92
CA CYS A 168 18.47 2.41 1.12
C CYS A 168 18.46 2.85 2.59
N THR A 169 18.13 4.13 2.82
CA THR A 169 17.72 4.64 4.12
C THR A 169 16.27 4.26 4.43
N GLU A 170 15.77 4.57 5.62
CA GLU A 170 14.36 4.33 6.00
C GLU A 170 13.34 5.16 5.20
N THR A 171 13.80 6.03 4.30
CA THR A 171 12.93 6.70 3.30
C THR A 171 12.24 5.68 2.40
N TYR A 172 12.89 4.53 2.21
CA TYR A 172 12.41 3.45 1.37
C TYR A 172 12.27 2.15 2.16
N ILE A 173 11.37 1.30 1.68
CA ILE A 173 11.32 -0.14 1.94
C ILE A 173 11.61 -0.87 0.63
N TYR A 174 11.91 -2.16 0.69
CA TYR A 174 12.09 -2.96 -0.52
C TYR A 174 11.27 -4.25 -0.49
N PHE A 175 10.92 -4.70 -1.68
CA PHE A 175 10.38 -6.04 -1.97
C PHE A 175 11.53 -6.92 -2.43
N GLY A 176 11.58 -8.14 -1.95
CA GLY A 176 12.62 -9.12 -2.27
C GLY A 176 13.21 -9.81 -1.05
N PRO A 177 14.33 -10.54 -1.24
CA PRO A 177 15.20 -10.54 -2.42
C PRO A 177 14.65 -11.32 -3.62
N PHE A 178 15.08 -10.94 -4.82
CA PHE A 178 14.71 -11.60 -6.07
C PHE A 178 15.93 -12.15 -6.81
N LYS A 179 15.69 -13.13 -7.73
CA LYS A 179 16.74 -13.84 -8.46
C LYS A 179 17.33 -13.03 -9.62
N SER A 180 16.58 -12.11 -10.20
CA SER A 180 17.00 -11.36 -11.39
C SER A 180 16.32 -9.99 -11.52
N LYS A 181 16.91 -9.13 -12.36
CA LYS A 181 16.32 -7.84 -12.75
C LYS A 181 14.94 -8.04 -13.42
N LYS A 182 14.80 -9.07 -14.26
CA LYS A 182 13.53 -9.37 -14.95
C LYS A 182 12.38 -9.62 -13.97
N VAL A 183 12.64 -10.40 -12.92
CA VAL A 183 11.64 -10.61 -11.85
C VAL A 183 11.28 -9.29 -11.16
N CYS A 184 12.26 -8.43 -10.88
CA CYS A 184 12.00 -7.11 -10.30
C CYS A 184 11.12 -6.23 -11.21
N GLU A 185 11.36 -6.25 -12.54
CA GLU A 185 10.54 -5.53 -13.52
C GLU A 185 9.09 -6.03 -13.52
N ASN A 186 8.87 -7.33 -13.38
CA ASN A 186 7.54 -7.91 -13.27
C ASN A 186 6.86 -7.52 -11.93
N VAL A 187 7.60 -7.50 -10.82
CA VAL A 187 7.09 -6.99 -9.53
C VAL A 187 6.74 -5.50 -9.63
N ILE A 188 7.56 -4.69 -10.29
CA ILE A 188 7.26 -3.28 -10.55
C ILE A 188 5.95 -3.13 -11.34
N SER A 189 5.75 -3.96 -12.38
CA SER A 189 4.51 -3.93 -13.14
C SER A 189 3.29 -4.27 -12.28
N TYR A 190 3.42 -5.22 -11.36
CA TYR A 190 2.37 -5.59 -10.41
C TYR A 190 2.04 -4.45 -9.44
N ILE A 191 3.06 -3.83 -8.83
CA ILE A 191 2.86 -2.68 -7.92
C ILE A 191 2.17 -1.51 -8.63
N LYS A 192 2.44 -1.31 -9.93
CA LYS A 192 1.85 -0.24 -10.75
C LYS A 192 0.39 -0.50 -11.12
N THR A 193 -0.14 -1.71 -10.98
CA THR A 193 -1.55 -2.01 -11.29
C THR A 193 -2.51 -1.23 -10.36
N LYS A 194 -3.69 -0.92 -10.87
CA LYS A 194 -4.79 -0.37 -10.05
C LYS A 194 -5.25 -1.38 -9.00
N PHE A 195 -5.29 -2.66 -9.36
CA PHE A 195 -5.59 -3.78 -8.46
C PHE A 195 -4.72 -3.72 -7.20
N PHE A 196 -3.40 -3.69 -7.35
CA PHE A 196 -2.47 -3.65 -6.22
C PHE A 196 -2.72 -2.44 -5.31
N ARG A 197 -2.78 -1.26 -5.91
CA ARG A 197 -2.91 0.01 -5.19
C ARG A 197 -4.28 0.19 -4.54
N PHE A 198 -5.33 -0.37 -5.15
CA PHE A 198 -6.64 -0.42 -4.54
C PHE A 198 -6.66 -1.24 -3.26
N ILE A 199 -6.02 -2.42 -3.25
CA ILE A 199 -5.93 -3.24 -2.03
C ILE A 199 -5.13 -2.53 -0.94
N VAL A 200 -4.03 -1.86 -1.31
CA VAL A 200 -3.25 -1.04 -0.35
C VAL A 200 -4.09 0.09 0.23
N LEU A 201 -4.94 0.75 -0.57
CA LEU A 201 -5.84 1.81 -0.12
C LEU A 201 -6.80 1.33 0.99
N MET A 202 -7.17 0.05 1.02
CA MET A 202 -8.09 -0.47 2.05
C MET A 202 -7.51 -0.37 3.47
N ILE A 203 -6.18 -0.30 3.62
CA ILE A 203 -5.49 -0.19 4.91
C ILE A 203 -4.80 1.16 5.08
N LYS A 204 -4.25 1.71 3.99
CA LYS A 204 -3.49 2.95 4.02
C LYS A 204 -4.41 4.15 4.21
N ASN A 205 -4.42 4.71 5.41
CA ASN A 205 -5.24 5.86 5.79
C ASN A 205 -4.42 7.13 6.13
N THR A 206 -3.10 7.05 6.02
CA THR A 206 -2.16 8.18 6.19
C THR A 206 -1.17 8.24 5.02
N GLN A 207 -0.30 9.25 5.01
CA GLN A 207 0.78 9.34 4.01
C GLN A 207 1.83 8.21 4.10
N ASP A 208 1.98 7.57 5.27
CA ASP A 208 2.96 6.50 5.46
C ASP A 208 2.46 5.16 4.89
N ALA A 209 3.36 4.43 4.24
CA ALA A 209 3.10 3.10 3.67
C ALA A 209 4.13 2.08 4.18
N PRO A 210 4.11 1.73 5.48
CA PRO A 210 4.95 0.69 6.03
C PRO A 210 4.52 -0.69 5.54
N ARG A 211 5.34 -1.72 5.78
CA ARG A 211 5.07 -3.12 5.42
C ARG A 211 3.62 -3.57 5.71
N SER A 212 3.05 -3.13 6.82
CA SER A 212 1.72 -3.55 7.28
C SER A 212 0.56 -3.15 6.37
N VAL A 213 0.70 -2.10 5.54
CA VAL A 213 -0.38 -1.71 4.61
C VAL A 213 -0.52 -2.64 3.42
N TYR A 214 0.48 -3.50 3.17
CA TYR A 214 0.50 -4.46 2.07
C TYR A 214 -0.06 -5.84 2.43
N ARG A 215 -0.43 -6.08 3.69
CA ARG A 215 -0.82 -7.39 4.24
C ARG A 215 -2.06 -8.03 3.63
N LEU A 216 -2.85 -7.30 2.83
CA LEU A 216 -3.98 -7.87 2.09
C LEU A 216 -3.61 -8.24 0.66
N VAL A 217 -2.53 -7.69 0.13
CA VAL A 217 -2.14 -7.87 -1.27
C VAL A 217 -1.62 -9.29 -1.47
N PRO A 218 -2.20 -10.08 -2.39
CA PRO A 218 -1.72 -11.43 -2.66
C PRO A 218 -0.39 -11.42 -3.42
N ILE A 219 0.47 -12.41 -3.14
CA ILE A 219 1.64 -12.68 -3.97
C ILE A 219 1.18 -13.29 -5.29
N GLN A 220 1.80 -12.86 -6.40
CA GLN A 220 1.59 -13.42 -7.73
C GLN A 220 2.81 -14.20 -8.19
N ASP A 221 2.69 -14.93 -9.30
CA ASP A 221 3.84 -15.48 -9.99
C ASP A 221 4.56 -14.36 -10.76
N PHE A 222 5.76 -14.00 -10.30
CA PHE A 222 6.54 -12.92 -10.89
C PHE A 222 7.41 -13.37 -12.10
N ASN A 223 7.23 -14.58 -12.62
CA ASN A 223 7.85 -14.98 -13.88
C ASN A 223 7.27 -14.22 -15.08
N GLU A 224 6.04 -13.73 -14.97
CA GLU A 224 5.35 -12.96 -16.00
C GLU A 224 4.98 -11.55 -15.53
N LYS A 225 4.78 -10.66 -16.52
CA LYS A 225 4.31 -9.30 -16.28
C LYS A 225 2.82 -9.32 -15.91
N MET A 226 2.45 -8.60 -14.86
CA MET A 226 1.06 -8.49 -14.42
C MET A 226 0.38 -7.27 -15.05
N SER A 227 -0.90 -7.44 -15.43
CA SER A 227 -1.78 -6.34 -15.84
C SER A 227 -3.08 -6.35 -15.03
N ASP A 228 -3.79 -5.23 -15.02
CA ASP A 228 -5.08 -5.12 -14.35
C ASP A 228 -6.10 -6.09 -14.97
N GLU A 229 -6.13 -6.25 -16.31
CA GLU A 229 -7.05 -7.15 -17.02
C GLU A 229 -6.85 -8.60 -16.59
N TYR A 230 -5.59 -9.05 -16.52
CA TYR A 230 -5.26 -10.39 -16.04
C TYR A 230 -5.75 -10.61 -14.60
N LEU A 231 -5.50 -9.66 -13.71
CA LEU A 231 -5.87 -9.75 -12.30
C LEU A 231 -7.38 -9.69 -12.11
N TYR A 232 -8.08 -8.80 -12.80
CA TYR A 232 -9.55 -8.71 -12.74
C TYR A 232 -10.21 -10.01 -13.20
N LYS A 233 -9.70 -10.62 -14.26
CA LYS A 233 -10.17 -11.94 -14.73
C LYS A 233 -9.87 -13.04 -13.73
N LYS A 234 -8.65 -13.10 -13.18
CA LYS A 234 -8.23 -14.09 -12.17
C LYS A 234 -9.15 -14.08 -10.95
N TYR A 235 -9.48 -12.89 -10.43
CA TYR A 235 -10.35 -12.74 -9.26
C TYR A 235 -11.84 -12.63 -9.60
N GLN A 236 -12.21 -12.77 -10.88
CA GLN A 236 -13.60 -12.73 -11.36
C GLN A 236 -14.32 -11.44 -10.94
N PHE A 237 -13.67 -10.28 -11.11
CA PHE A 237 -14.28 -9.00 -10.81
C PHE A 237 -15.38 -8.69 -11.84
N THR A 238 -16.50 -8.13 -11.35
CA THR A 238 -17.57 -7.62 -12.18
C THR A 238 -17.26 -6.24 -12.73
N ASP A 239 -17.96 -5.82 -13.79
CA ASP A 239 -17.78 -4.48 -14.36
C ASP A 239 -18.01 -3.36 -13.34
N ASN A 240 -18.96 -3.54 -12.39
CA ASN A 240 -19.20 -2.58 -11.32
C ASN A 240 -18.03 -2.48 -10.33
N GLU A 241 -17.39 -3.62 -10.01
CA GLU A 241 -16.20 -3.64 -9.15
C GLU A 241 -15.00 -3.00 -9.85
N ILE A 242 -14.80 -3.28 -11.13
CA ILE A 242 -13.75 -2.67 -11.96
C ILE A 242 -13.98 -1.16 -12.06
N LYS A 243 -15.20 -0.73 -12.38
CA LYS A 243 -15.57 0.69 -12.41
C LYS A 243 -15.26 1.39 -11.08
N PHE A 244 -15.63 0.77 -9.96
CA PHE A 244 -15.32 1.33 -8.64
C PHE A 244 -13.81 1.45 -8.40
N ILE A 245 -13.00 0.45 -8.78
CA ILE A 245 -11.54 0.52 -8.69
C ILE A 245 -11.01 1.68 -9.56
N ASP A 246 -11.54 1.86 -10.76
CA ASP A 246 -11.13 2.93 -11.69
C ASP A 246 -11.48 4.34 -11.16
N GLU A 247 -12.61 4.47 -10.48
CA GLU A 247 -13.00 5.72 -9.81
C GLU A 247 -12.10 6.06 -8.61
N MET A 248 -11.48 5.06 -7.98
CA MET A 248 -10.62 5.23 -6.82
C MET A 248 -9.14 5.37 -7.17
N ILE A 249 -8.67 4.72 -8.23
CA ILE A 249 -7.23 4.58 -8.53
C ILE A 249 -6.94 5.08 -9.95
N ARG A 250 -6.12 6.15 -10.05
CA ARG A 250 -5.63 6.62 -11.35
C ARG A 250 -4.52 5.71 -11.91
N PRO A 251 -4.31 5.66 -13.23
CA PRO A 251 -3.15 5.00 -13.84
C PRO A 251 -1.83 5.48 -13.21
N MET A 252 -0.82 4.62 -13.19
CA MET A 252 0.55 4.94 -12.81
C MET A 252 1.45 4.65 -14.02
N GLU A 253 1.98 5.70 -14.61
CA GLU A 253 2.90 5.63 -15.75
C GLU A 253 4.29 5.14 -15.36
#